data_4cd29cb230503216c7a97ecbedd22957
#
_entry.id   4cd29cb230503216c7a97ecbedd22957
#
_cell.length_a   1.000
_cell.length_b   1.000
_cell.length_c   1.000
_cell.angle_alpha   90.00
_cell.angle_beta   90.00
_cell.angle_gamma   90.00
#
_symmetry.space_group_name_H-M   'P 1'
#
loop_
_entity.id
_entity.type
_entity.pdbx_description
1 polymer ?
#
loop_
_entity_poly.entity_id
_entity_poly.type
_entity_poly.pdbx_seq_one_letter_code
_entity_poly.pdbx_strand_id
1 'polypeptide(L)'
;MRKGGCSLSAELHRGFDQLCHAVDRLREALQQPATNPLLVDGTIQRFEFTIELFWKVMKRLLAHEGIETTTPRETLQRAYQVGWLEDETAWLEMLRARNETSHAYDEGLARKICDDIRRNFPAMERALATLRSRISTPQ
;
A
#
# COMPACT_ATOMS: atom_id res chain seq x y z
N MET A 1 11.42 -1.30 29.29
CA MET A 1 11.11 -1.64 28.65
C MET A 1 10.43 -1.10 27.70
N ARG A 2 9.94 -0.32 27.68
CA ARG A 2 9.21 0.27 26.85
C ARG A 2 9.90 1.23 26.04
N LYS A 3 11.16 1.54 26.14
CA LYS A 3 11.86 2.46 25.34
C LYS A 3 11.92 2.05 23.91
N GLY A 4 12.18 0.81 23.63
CA GLY A 4 12.17 0.30 22.28
C GLY A 4 10.82 0.43 21.66
N GLY A 5 9.76 0.21 22.45
CA GLY A 5 8.40 0.34 21.98
C GLY A 5 8.08 1.76 21.56
N CYS A 6 8.55 2.76 22.33
CA CYS A 6 8.33 4.15 21.98
C CYS A 6 9.00 4.52 20.67
N SER A 7 10.24 4.09 20.50
CA SER A 7 10.99 4.36 19.29
C SER A 7 10.32 3.74 18.06
N LEU A 8 9.90 2.47 18.18
CA LEU A 8 9.18 1.80 17.12
C LEU A 8 7.87 2.51 16.81
N SER A 9 7.19 2.96 17.85
CA SER A 9 5.92 3.65 17.68
C SER A 9 6.11 4.96 16.90
N ALA A 10 7.18 5.70 17.17
CA ALA A 10 7.45 6.94 16.45
C ALA A 10 7.74 6.68 14.98
N GLU A 11 8.55 5.66 14.69
CA GLU A 11 8.84 5.30 13.31
C GLU A 11 7.59 4.80 12.58
N LEU A 12 6.77 4.03 13.28
CA LEU A 12 5.55 3.52 12.71
C LEU A 12 4.60 4.66 12.36
N HIS A 13 4.47 5.65 13.24
CA HIS A 13 3.60 6.80 12.97
C HIS A 13 4.11 7.62 11.79
N ARG A 14 5.42 7.82 11.69
CA ARG A 14 5.98 8.54 10.53
C ARG A 14 5.72 7.79 9.24
N GLY A 15 5.93 6.47 9.25
CA GLY A 15 5.65 5.65 8.08
C GLY A 15 4.19 5.68 7.68
N PHE A 16 3.30 5.64 8.69
CA PHE A 16 1.88 5.69 8.43
C PHE A 16 1.47 7.05 7.87
N ASP A 17 2.04 8.15 8.38
CA ASP A 17 1.76 9.48 7.84
C ASP A 17 2.17 9.57 6.38
N GLN A 18 3.35 9.03 6.04
CA GLN A 18 3.80 8.99 4.66
C GLN A 18 2.86 8.16 3.79
N LEU A 19 2.36 7.05 4.33
CA LEU A 19 1.40 6.22 3.61
C LEU A 19 0.11 6.97 3.35
N CYS A 20 -0.39 7.72 4.33
CA CYS A 20 -1.61 8.49 4.15
C CYS A 20 -1.45 9.52 3.03
N HIS A 21 -0.31 10.21 2.99
CA HIS A 21 -0.02 11.16 1.92
C HIS A 21 0.04 10.49 0.56
N ALA A 22 0.67 9.30 0.50
CA ALA A 22 0.77 8.57 -0.76
C ALA A 22 -0.61 8.15 -1.27
N VAL A 23 -1.47 7.66 -0.37
CA VAL A 23 -2.85 7.28 -0.74
C VAL A 23 -3.62 8.48 -1.24
N ASP A 24 -3.49 9.63 -0.57
CA ASP A 24 -4.18 10.85 -1.02
C ASP A 24 -3.72 11.26 -2.41
N ARG A 25 -2.43 11.20 -2.69
CA ARG A 25 -1.89 11.57 -3.98
C ARG A 25 -2.33 10.60 -5.08
N LEU A 26 -2.41 9.31 -4.75
CA LEU A 26 -2.91 8.33 -5.70
C LEU A 26 -4.40 8.56 -5.97
N ARG A 27 -5.17 8.81 -4.93
CA ARG A 27 -6.60 9.11 -5.10
C ARG A 27 -6.78 10.31 -6.03
N GLU A 28 -5.98 11.35 -5.84
CA GLU A 28 -6.04 12.55 -6.68
C GLU A 28 -5.79 12.21 -8.15
N ALA A 29 -4.77 11.38 -8.41
CA ALA A 29 -4.47 10.96 -9.77
C ALA A 29 -5.62 10.15 -10.39
N LEU A 30 -6.26 9.30 -9.59
CA LEU A 30 -7.35 8.46 -10.09
C LEU A 30 -8.62 9.24 -10.35
N GLN A 31 -8.75 10.46 -9.84
CA GLN A 31 -9.89 11.31 -10.11
C GLN A 31 -9.77 12.03 -11.46
N GLN A 32 -8.59 12.00 -12.06
CA GLN A 32 -8.37 12.64 -13.36
C GLN A 32 -8.75 11.69 -14.49
N PRO A 33 -9.25 12.21 -15.63
CA PRO A 33 -9.53 11.34 -16.76
C PRO A 33 -8.22 10.80 -17.34
N ALA A 34 -8.21 9.51 -17.63
CA ALA A 34 -6.99 8.84 -18.09
C ALA A 34 -6.81 9.02 -19.59
N THR A 35 -6.77 10.27 -20.06
CA THR A 35 -6.67 10.56 -21.49
C THR A 35 -5.25 10.99 -21.90
N ASN A 36 -4.40 11.26 -20.92
CA ASN A 36 -3.08 11.80 -21.17
C ASN A 36 -2.02 10.78 -20.74
N PRO A 37 -1.08 10.41 -21.63
CA PRO A 37 -0.04 9.45 -21.26
C PRO A 37 0.79 9.87 -20.05
N LEU A 38 1.02 11.16 -19.87
CA LEU A 38 1.75 11.63 -18.69
C LEU A 38 0.98 11.32 -17.42
N LEU A 39 -0.34 11.38 -17.48
CA LEU A 39 -1.18 11.08 -16.35
C LEU A 39 -1.16 9.60 -16.04
N VAL A 40 -1.12 8.75 -17.07
CA VAL A 40 -1.00 7.32 -16.90
C VAL A 40 0.32 7.00 -16.19
N ASP A 41 1.41 7.58 -16.67
CA ASP A 41 2.73 7.35 -16.07
C ASP A 41 2.78 7.86 -14.63
N GLY A 42 2.21 9.02 -14.37
CA GLY A 42 2.19 9.58 -13.02
C GLY A 42 1.36 8.74 -12.06
N THR A 43 0.25 8.18 -12.53
CA THR A 43 -0.59 7.31 -11.73
C THR A 43 0.17 6.05 -11.34
N ILE A 44 0.87 5.46 -12.29
CA ILE A 44 1.66 4.26 -12.02
C ILE A 44 2.75 4.55 -10.99
N GLN A 45 3.44 5.68 -11.12
CA GLN A 45 4.49 6.05 -10.19
C GLN A 45 3.93 6.26 -8.78
N ARG A 46 2.80 6.93 -8.66
CA ARG A 46 2.16 7.14 -7.36
C ARG A 46 1.71 5.81 -6.76
N PHE A 47 1.26 4.89 -7.60
CA PHE A 47 0.89 3.56 -7.14
C PHE A 47 2.11 2.81 -6.60
N GLU A 48 3.24 2.88 -7.29
CA GLU A 48 4.47 2.23 -6.84
C GLU A 48 4.88 2.71 -5.45
N PHE A 49 4.85 4.03 -5.23
CA PHE A 49 5.14 4.58 -3.92
C PHE A 49 4.16 4.07 -2.87
N THR A 50 2.88 4.03 -3.22
CA THR A 50 1.83 3.68 -2.27
C THR A 50 1.93 2.22 -1.84
N ILE A 51 2.06 1.29 -2.79
CA ILE A 51 2.13 -0.13 -2.45
C ILE A 51 3.41 -0.43 -1.64
N GLU A 52 4.50 0.27 -1.96
CA GLU A 52 5.75 0.10 -1.24
C GLU A 52 5.58 0.54 0.21
N LEU A 53 4.94 1.67 0.44
CA LEU A 53 4.72 2.16 1.80
C LEU A 53 3.74 1.29 2.57
N PHE A 54 2.72 0.75 1.89
CA PHE A 54 1.77 -0.15 2.54
C PHE A 54 2.47 -1.36 3.14
N TRP A 55 3.24 -2.08 2.33
CA TRP A 55 3.81 -3.31 2.86
C TRP A 55 4.88 -3.02 3.92
N LYS A 56 5.59 -1.90 3.82
CA LYS A 56 6.58 -1.53 4.83
C LYS A 56 5.91 -1.19 6.17
N VAL A 57 4.81 -0.45 6.13
CA VAL A 57 4.07 -0.14 7.36
C VAL A 57 3.52 -1.41 7.98
N MET A 58 2.93 -2.27 7.16
CA MET A 58 2.38 -3.52 7.67
C MET A 58 3.47 -4.43 8.23
N LYS A 59 4.63 -4.46 7.60
CA LYS A 59 5.75 -5.24 8.11
C LYS A 59 6.15 -4.77 9.51
N ARG A 60 6.26 -3.46 9.70
CA ARG A 60 6.60 -2.89 11.00
C ARG A 60 5.54 -3.19 12.05
N LEU A 61 4.28 -3.03 11.67
CA LEU A 61 3.19 -3.28 12.59
C LEU A 61 3.12 -4.75 12.99
N LEU A 62 3.32 -5.66 12.04
CA LEU A 62 3.39 -7.10 12.32
C LEU A 62 4.54 -7.41 13.27
N ALA A 63 5.72 -6.84 13.01
CA ALA A 63 6.89 -7.06 13.85
C ALA A 63 6.63 -6.58 15.27
N HIS A 64 5.92 -5.46 15.40
CA HIS A 64 5.55 -4.92 16.70
C HIS A 64 4.66 -5.91 17.48
N GLU A 65 3.93 -6.75 16.77
CA GLU A 65 3.08 -7.78 17.39
C GLU A 65 3.76 -9.14 17.43
N GLY A 66 5.07 -9.19 17.17
CA GLY A 66 5.84 -10.41 17.27
C GLY A 66 5.85 -11.28 16.03
N ILE A 67 5.38 -10.74 14.90
CA ILE A 67 5.31 -11.51 13.65
C ILE A 67 6.34 -10.95 12.68
N GLU A 68 7.36 -11.73 12.38
CA GLU A 68 8.43 -11.32 11.46
C GLU A 68 8.10 -11.78 10.04
N THR A 69 8.29 -10.90 9.08
CA THR A 69 8.14 -11.23 7.67
C THR A 69 9.31 -10.62 6.90
N THR A 70 9.65 -11.21 5.75
CA THR A 70 10.81 -10.75 4.99
C THR A 70 10.47 -10.21 3.62
N THR A 71 9.42 -10.69 2.98
CA THR A 71 9.08 -10.28 1.62
C THR A 71 7.75 -9.56 1.59
N PRO A 72 7.51 -8.73 0.57
CA PRO A 72 6.19 -8.09 0.44
C PRO A 72 5.04 -9.11 0.38
N ARG A 73 5.23 -10.19 -0.37
CA ARG A 73 4.18 -11.20 -0.49
C ARG A 73 3.86 -11.84 0.84
N GLU A 74 4.89 -12.23 1.58
CA GLU A 74 4.71 -12.82 2.90
C GLU A 74 4.02 -11.84 3.85
N THR A 75 4.43 -10.58 3.80
CA THR A 75 3.85 -9.55 4.65
C THR A 75 2.36 -9.39 4.36
N LEU A 76 1.97 -9.34 3.08
CA LEU A 76 0.57 -9.22 2.71
C LEU A 76 -0.24 -10.43 3.15
N GLN A 77 0.32 -11.62 3.02
CA GLN A 77 -0.36 -12.84 3.45
C GLN A 77 -0.58 -12.85 4.95
N ARG A 78 0.42 -12.45 5.73
CA ARG A 78 0.27 -12.38 7.18
C ARG A 78 -0.71 -11.29 7.59
N ALA A 79 -0.68 -10.14 6.92
CA ALA A 79 -1.63 -9.08 7.19
C ALA A 79 -3.06 -9.52 6.93
N TYR A 80 -3.27 -10.32 5.89
CA TYR A 80 -4.58 -10.89 5.61
C TYR A 80 -4.99 -11.85 6.73
N GLN A 81 -4.07 -12.72 7.17
CA GLN A 81 -4.37 -13.70 8.21
C GLN A 81 -4.76 -13.06 9.54
N VAL A 82 -4.15 -11.93 9.88
CA VAL A 82 -4.49 -11.25 11.14
C VAL A 82 -5.67 -10.29 10.99
N GLY A 83 -6.29 -10.22 9.81
CA GLY A 83 -7.52 -9.47 9.62
C GLY A 83 -7.36 -8.02 9.21
N TRP A 84 -6.16 -7.60 8.83
CA TRP A 84 -5.95 -6.21 8.41
C TRP A 84 -6.34 -5.98 6.95
N LEU A 85 -6.35 -7.03 6.14
CA LEU A 85 -6.74 -6.96 4.74
C LEU A 85 -7.95 -7.87 4.55
N GLU A 86 -8.95 -7.38 3.81
CA GLU A 86 -10.18 -8.14 3.60
C GLU A 86 -10.16 -8.95 2.30
N ASP A 87 -9.40 -8.49 1.32
CA ASP A 87 -9.43 -9.09 -0.01
C ASP A 87 -8.02 -9.45 -0.44
N GLU A 88 -7.61 -10.66 -0.11
CA GLU A 88 -6.27 -11.12 -0.44
C GLU A 88 -6.03 -11.10 -1.93
N THR A 89 -7.03 -11.46 -2.73
CA THR A 89 -6.89 -11.47 -4.18
C THR A 89 -6.55 -10.08 -4.72
N ALA A 90 -7.25 -9.05 -4.23
CA ALA A 90 -6.97 -7.69 -4.67
C ALA A 90 -5.52 -7.30 -4.37
N TRP A 91 -5.04 -7.65 -3.19
CA TRP A 91 -3.68 -7.28 -2.80
C TRP A 91 -2.62 -8.05 -3.58
N LEU A 92 -2.88 -9.33 -3.89
CA LEU A 92 -1.96 -10.09 -4.73
C LEU A 92 -1.95 -9.56 -6.16
N GLU A 93 -3.11 -9.11 -6.66
CA GLU A 93 -3.17 -8.46 -7.97
C GLU A 93 -2.35 -7.17 -7.98
N MET A 94 -2.47 -6.38 -6.92
CA MET A 94 -1.72 -5.14 -6.82
C MET A 94 -0.21 -5.40 -6.75
N LEU A 95 0.19 -6.44 -6.04
CA LEU A 95 1.60 -6.80 -5.99
C LEU A 95 2.11 -7.25 -7.36
N ARG A 96 1.28 -7.99 -8.09
CA ARG A 96 1.63 -8.39 -9.46
C ARG A 96 1.75 -7.16 -10.36
N ALA A 97 0.79 -6.22 -10.24
CA ALA A 97 0.83 -4.99 -11.04
C ALA A 97 2.11 -4.21 -10.75
N ARG A 98 2.51 -4.13 -9.50
CA ARG A 98 3.76 -3.45 -9.13
C ARG A 98 4.95 -4.10 -9.83
N ASN A 99 4.97 -5.42 -9.91
CA ASN A 99 6.07 -6.12 -10.57
C ASN A 99 6.07 -5.90 -12.09
N GLU A 100 4.92 -5.55 -12.66
CA GLU A 100 4.81 -5.29 -14.09
C GLU A 100 5.12 -3.85 -14.47
N THR A 101 5.24 -2.94 -13.50
CA THR A 101 5.47 -1.52 -13.82
C THR A 101 6.77 -1.27 -14.54
N SER A 102 7.74 -2.17 -14.46
CA SER A 102 8.99 -2.03 -15.19
C SER A 102 8.78 -2.14 -16.70
N HIS A 103 7.62 -2.62 -17.14
CA HIS A 103 7.28 -2.75 -18.56
C HIS A 103 6.26 -1.69 -18.99
N ALA A 104 6.09 -0.63 -18.20
CA ALA A 104 5.08 0.39 -18.48
C ALA A 104 5.41 1.26 -19.71
N TYR A 105 6.59 1.05 -20.34
CA TYR A 105 6.89 1.68 -21.60
C TYR A 105 5.94 1.19 -22.72
N ASP A 106 5.29 0.06 -22.53
CA ASP A 106 4.25 -0.44 -23.43
C ASP A 106 2.93 0.22 -23.03
N GLU A 107 2.38 1.04 -23.91
CA GLU A 107 1.18 1.83 -23.60
C GLU A 107 -0.02 0.96 -23.27
N GLY A 108 -0.19 -0.14 -23.96
CA GLY A 108 -1.31 -1.05 -23.68
C GLY A 108 -1.22 -1.63 -22.29
N LEU A 109 -0.02 -2.06 -21.90
CA LEU A 109 0.21 -2.62 -20.58
C LEU A 109 0.05 -1.54 -19.50
N ALA A 110 0.55 -0.32 -19.79
CA ALA A 110 0.42 0.78 -18.83
C ALA A 110 -1.04 1.09 -18.53
N ARG A 111 -1.89 1.11 -19.57
CA ARG A 111 -3.32 1.35 -19.38
C ARG A 111 -3.97 0.23 -18.58
N LYS A 112 -3.58 -1.01 -18.85
CA LYS A 112 -4.09 -2.15 -18.11
C LYS A 112 -3.71 -2.06 -16.64
N ILE A 113 -2.47 -1.67 -16.37
CA ILE A 113 -2.00 -1.48 -14.98
C ILE A 113 -2.85 -0.40 -14.31
N CYS A 114 -3.09 0.72 -14.98
CA CYS A 114 -3.93 1.79 -14.41
C CYS A 114 -5.35 1.31 -14.13
N ASP A 115 -5.92 0.51 -15.01
CA ASP A 115 -7.25 -0.03 -14.80
C ASP A 115 -7.27 -0.95 -13.58
N ASP A 116 -6.23 -1.78 -13.42
CA ASP A 116 -6.12 -2.66 -12.26
C ASP A 116 -5.99 -1.84 -10.97
N ILE A 117 -5.19 -0.78 -11.00
CA ILE A 117 -5.02 0.11 -9.85
C ILE A 117 -6.36 0.72 -9.47
N ARG A 118 -7.09 1.23 -10.45
CA ARG A 118 -8.38 1.87 -10.21
C ARG A 118 -9.38 0.89 -9.59
N ARG A 119 -9.37 -0.33 -10.12
CA ARG A 119 -10.30 -1.36 -9.62
C ARG A 119 -9.99 -1.74 -8.19
N ASN A 120 -8.72 -1.79 -7.83
CA ASN A 120 -8.30 -2.28 -6.51
C ASN A 120 -8.08 -1.17 -5.49
N PHE A 121 -8.17 0.09 -5.89
CA PHE A 121 -7.94 1.21 -4.97
C PHE A 121 -8.87 1.19 -3.75
N PRO A 122 -10.16 0.83 -3.88
CA PRO A 122 -11.01 0.75 -2.68
C PRO A 122 -10.47 -0.21 -1.62
N ALA A 123 -9.79 -1.27 -2.02
CA ALA A 123 -9.16 -2.17 -1.04
C ALA A 123 -8.05 -1.46 -0.26
N MET A 124 -7.30 -0.58 -0.93
CA MET A 124 -6.30 0.23 -0.25
C MET A 124 -6.93 1.18 0.76
N GLU A 125 -8.04 1.80 0.41
CA GLU A 125 -8.73 2.72 1.32
C GLU A 125 -9.24 2.00 2.55
N ARG A 126 -9.79 0.80 2.37
CA ARG A 126 -10.26 0.01 3.51
C ARG A 126 -9.10 -0.43 4.40
N ALA A 127 -8.00 -0.85 3.79
CA ALA A 127 -6.82 -1.24 4.56
C ALA A 127 -6.25 -0.05 5.33
N LEU A 128 -6.23 1.12 4.73
CA LEU A 128 -5.73 2.31 5.40
C LEU A 128 -6.57 2.62 6.65
N ALA A 129 -7.88 2.50 6.53
CA ALA A 129 -8.77 2.72 7.68
C ALA A 129 -8.51 1.72 8.79
N THR A 130 -8.28 0.45 8.44
CA THR A 130 -7.99 -0.58 9.43
C THR A 130 -6.66 -0.30 10.12
N LEU A 131 -5.64 0.05 9.36
CA LEU A 131 -4.32 0.36 9.92
C LEU A 131 -4.38 1.60 10.82
N ARG A 132 -5.16 2.60 10.41
CA ARG A 132 -5.33 3.80 11.23
C ARG A 132 -5.90 3.45 12.59
N SER A 133 -6.91 2.59 12.59
CA SER A 133 -7.53 2.16 13.83
C SER A 133 -6.52 1.43 14.73
N ARG A 134 -5.70 0.57 14.14
CA ARG A 134 -4.71 -0.19 14.90
C ARG A 134 -3.60 0.68 15.45
N ILE A 135 -3.13 1.62 14.65
CA ILE A 135 -2.00 2.47 15.01
C ILE A 135 -2.43 3.55 16.01
N SER A 136 -3.64 4.08 15.87
CA SER A 136 -4.13 5.14 16.74
C SER A 136 -4.56 4.66 18.10
N THR A 137 -4.87 3.37 18.22
CA THR A 137 -5.38 2.84 19.48
C THR A 137 -4.25 2.76 20.50
N PRO A 138 -4.34 3.45 21.63
CA PRO A 138 -3.30 3.35 22.63
C PRO A 138 -3.34 2.00 23.30
N GLN A 139 -2.21 1.54 23.75
CA GLN A 139 -2.07 0.31 24.48
C GLN A 139 -1.65 0.59 25.93
#